data_8a8719934192f03867398c0d02643dd7
#
_entry.id   8a8719934192f03867398c0d02643dd7
#
_cell.length_a   1.000
_cell.length_b   1.000
_cell.length_c   1.000
_cell.angle_alpha   90.00
_cell.angle_beta   90.00
_cell.angle_gamma   90.00
#
_symmetry.space_group_name_H-M   'P 1'
#
loop_
_entity.id
_entity.type
_entity.pdbx_description
1 polymer ?
#
loop_
_entity_poly.entity_id
_entity_poly.type
_entity_poly.pdbx_seq_one_letter_code
_entity_poly.pdbx_strand_id
1 'polypeptide(L)'
;MGKVVSFEEYDAEKYFKKFAHEIKELFYELNKNLPYEKPIVWNSKLKHIPTASYKEHMFDTISMYDLLQNFYKYGFVVIKNTPADEDFLVKFANSIGTVRPTNFGTTFNVRSEKNYNDLAYTNQYIAAHTDNPYRKPIPCIQLLHCIYNEVKGGFSTVVDGFAVAEYLRKKHKIFFKLLTSVKIRFTYVSKDTILENWGETIELNKNGSVKRVRLSPRLDYVPVLKKDQLNQFYKARSFFIKLCNSKKFMIQFKLEPGDLMIMDNYRTLHGRTSYNMSIGERHLQGCYVDHDSVESNMKNLKRRFNT
;
A
#
# COMPACT_ATOMS: atom_id res chain seq x y z
N MET A 1 -7.85 2.62 -34.05
CA MET A 1 -8.11 1.20 -34.32
C MET A 1 -6.84 0.60 -34.88
N GLY A 2 -6.20 -0.32 -34.16
CA GLY A 2 -5.03 -1.05 -34.64
C GLY A 2 -5.44 -2.03 -35.74
N LYS A 3 -4.69 -2.07 -36.84
CA LYS A 3 -4.84 -3.11 -37.87
C LYS A 3 -4.48 -4.46 -37.25
N VAL A 4 -5.39 -5.42 -37.27
CA VAL A 4 -5.09 -6.82 -36.95
C VAL A 4 -4.38 -7.39 -38.16
N VAL A 5 -3.12 -7.76 -38.02
CA VAL A 5 -2.33 -8.43 -39.06
C VAL A 5 -2.41 -9.93 -38.78
N SER A 6 -2.65 -10.73 -39.81
CA SER A 6 -2.66 -12.19 -39.67
C SER A 6 -1.25 -12.71 -39.34
N PHE A 7 -1.17 -13.79 -38.59
CA PHE A 7 0.10 -14.38 -38.15
C PHE A 7 0.98 -14.87 -39.34
N GLU A 8 0.39 -15.18 -40.48
CA GLU A 8 1.07 -15.65 -41.68
C GLU A 8 1.80 -14.53 -42.45
N GLU A 9 1.40 -13.25 -42.21
CA GLU A 9 2.02 -12.08 -42.83
C GLU A 9 3.02 -11.35 -41.90
N TYR A 10 3.25 -11.90 -40.69
CA TYR A 10 4.06 -11.26 -39.67
C TYR A 10 5.52 -11.69 -39.76
N ASP A 11 6.34 -10.95 -40.49
CA ASP A 11 7.79 -11.04 -40.44
C ASP A 11 8.29 -10.15 -39.29
N ALA A 12 8.46 -10.75 -38.09
CA ALA A 12 8.85 -10.06 -36.87
C ALA A 12 10.17 -9.28 -37.03
N GLU A 13 11.16 -9.83 -37.76
CA GLU A 13 12.47 -9.22 -37.94
C GLU A 13 12.39 -7.99 -38.86
N LYS A 14 11.65 -8.08 -39.94
CA LYS A 14 11.41 -6.97 -40.88
C LYS A 14 10.60 -5.85 -40.20
N TYR A 15 9.59 -6.21 -39.39
CA TYR A 15 8.78 -5.27 -38.64
C TYR A 15 9.62 -4.56 -37.57
N PHE A 16 10.42 -5.28 -36.80
CA PHE A 16 11.30 -4.72 -35.79
C PHE A 16 12.35 -3.78 -36.41
N LYS A 17 12.95 -4.15 -37.54
CA LYS A 17 13.92 -3.23 -38.22
C LYS A 17 13.26 -1.98 -38.77
N LYS A 18 12.06 -2.04 -39.30
CA LYS A 18 11.34 -0.91 -39.85
C LYS A 18 10.78 0.02 -38.82
N PHE A 19 10.26 -0.51 -37.71
CA PHE A 19 9.60 0.27 -36.65
C PHE A 19 10.37 0.34 -35.35
N ALA A 20 11.59 -0.21 -35.27
CA ALA A 20 12.38 -0.25 -34.05
C ALA A 20 12.64 1.16 -33.47
N HIS A 21 12.80 2.18 -34.31
CA HIS A 21 12.98 3.55 -33.87
C HIS A 21 11.67 4.12 -33.32
N GLU A 22 10.57 3.98 -34.01
CA GLU A 22 9.24 4.46 -33.59
C GLU A 22 8.77 3.74 -32.32
N ILE A 23 8.99 2.42 -32.23
CA ILE A 23 8.69 1.63 -31.03
C ILE A 23 9.57 2.10 -29.87
N LYS A 24 10.85 2.36 -30.10
CA LYS A 24 11.77 2.82 -29.06
C LYS A 24 11.39 4.20 -28.54
N GLU A 25 11.00 5.12 -29.41
CA GLU A 25 10.50 6.45 -29.01
C GLU A 25 9.17 6.33 -28.28
N LEU A 26 8.23 5.52 -28.77
CA LEU A 26 6.96 5.27 -28.12
C LEU A 26 7.15 4.64 -26.72
N PHE A 27 8.03 3.65 -26.58
CA PHE A 27 8.40 3.07 -25.27
C PHE A 27 9.08 4.10 -24.36
N TYR A 28 9.93 4.98 -24.90
CA TYR A 28 10.57 6.03 -24.15
C TYR A 28 9.53 7.04 -23.64
N GLU A 29 8.62 7.50 -24.49
CA GLU A 29 7.54 8.41 -24.10
C GLU A 29 6.56 7.77 -23.11
N LEU A 30 6.18 6.49 -23.30
CA LEU A 30 5.33 5.76 -22.39
C LEU A 30 5.97 5.55 -21.00
N ASN A 31 7.30 5.38 -20.94
CA ASN A 31 8.03 5.23 -19.69
C ASN A 31 8.43 6.55 -19.04
N LYS A 32 8.57 7.61 -19.84
CA LYS A 32 8.88 8.96 -19.34
C LYS A 32 7.69 9.61 -18.64
N ASN A 33 6.50 9.30 -19.09
CA ASN A 33 5.26 9.85 -18.58
C ASN A 33 4.54 8.85 -17.66
N LEU A 34 5.07 8.66 -16.43
CA LEU A 34 4.27 8.04 -15.38
C LEU A 34 2.93 8.81 -15.27
N PRO A 35 1.81 8.10 -15.07
CA PRO A 35 0.51 8.77 -14.95
C PRO A 35 0.39 9.61 -13.67
N TYR A 36 1.39 9.59 -12.81
CA TYR A 36 1.41 10.29 -11.52
C TYR A 36 2.73 11.03 -11.28
N GLU A 37 2.67 12.06 -10.43
CA GLU A 37 3.82 12.83 -10.00
C GLU A 37 4.82 11.99 -9.18
N LYS A 38 6.08 12.43 -9.17
CA LYS A 38 7.13 11.80 -8.36
C LYS A 38 6.74 11.77 -6.87
N PRO A 39 6.84 10.60 -6.21
CA PRO A 39 6.53 10.49 -4.79
C PRO A 39 7.34 11.43 -3.90
N ILE A 40 6.66 12.07 -2.95
CA ILE A 40 7.28 12.90 -1.90
C ILE A 40 7.41 12.07 -0.63
N VAL A 41 8.65 11.91 -0.13
CA VAL A 41 8.90 11.26 1.17
C VAL A 41 8.56 12.21 2.31
N TRP A 42 7.89 11.71 3.34
CA TRP A 42 7.43 12.51 4.47
C TRP A 42 7.70 11.82 5.83
N ASN A 43 7.53 12.55 6.91
CA ASN A 43 7.63 12.05 8.28
C ASN A 43 6.61 12.77 9.17
N SER A 44 6.75 12.70 10.50
CA SER A 44 5.81 13.34 11.45
C SER A 44 5.69 14.87 11.31
N LYS A 45 6.52 15.52 10.50
CA LYS A 45 6.42 16.96 10.18
C LYS A 45 5.53 17.25 8.97
N LEU A 46 4.83 16.25 8.44
CA LEU A 46 3.83 16.46 7.39
C LEU A 46 2.76 17.45 7.90
N LYS A 47 2.72 18.63 7.29
CA LYS A 47 1.88 19.75 7.77
C LYS A 47 0.39 19.45 7.69
N HIS A 48 -0.01 18.77 6.64
CA HIS A 48 -1.42 18.45 6.37
C HIS A 48 -1.54 17.00 5.92
N ILE A 49 -2.52 16.29 6.46
CA ILE A 49 -2.90 14.97 5.96
C ILE A 49 -3.47 15.15 4.56
N PRO A 50 -2.97 14.40 3.56
CA PRO A 50 -3.56 14.44 2.22
C PRO A 50 -5.05 14.06 2.29
N THR A 51 -5.93 14.99 1.94
CA THR A 51 -7.38 14.80 1.98
C THR A 51 -8.03 15.19 0.68
N ALA A 52 -9.15 14.55 0.37
CA ALA A 52 -10.09 14.93 -0.67
C ALA A 52 -11.51 14.87 -0.10
N SER A 53 -12.45 15.60 -0.67
CA SER A 53 -13.85 15.50 -0.30
C SER A 53 -14.58 14.67 -1.34
N TYR A 54 -15.38 13.70 -0.89
CA TYR A 54 -16.24 12.93 -1.76
C TYR A 54 -17.32 13.83 -2.37
N LYS A 55 -17.56 13.64 -3.66
CA LYS A 55 -18.67 14.22 -4.39
C LYS A 55 -19.34 13.10 -5.16
N GLU A 56 -20.67 13.08 -5.18
CA GLU A 56 -21.45 12.00 -5.79
C GLU A 56 -21.08 11.71 -7.25
N HIS A 57 -20.64 12.73 -7.98
CA HIS A 57 -20.25 12.63 -9.39
C HIS A 57 -18.73 12.69 -9.62
N MET A 58 -17.91 12.30 -8.63
CA MET A 58 -16.45 12.37 -8.80
C MET A 58 -15.86 11.22 -9.65
N PHE A 59 -16.65 10.16 -9.89
CA PHE A 59 -16.19 9.04 -10.70
C PHE A 59 -15.97 9.46 -12.15
N ASP A 60 -14.90 8.98 -12.78
CA ASP A 60 -14.54 9.29 -14.18
C ASP A 60 -14.34 10.80 -14.46
N THR A 61 -13.91 11.58 -13.47
CA THR A 61 -13.70 13.02 -13.54
C THR A 61 -12.27 13.42 -13.26
N ILE A 62 -11.95 14.70 -13.51
CA ILE A 62 -10.68 15.30 -13.14
C ILE A 62 -10.43 15.21 -11.62
N SER A 63 -11.49 15.30 -10.81
CA SER A 63 -11.38 15.16 -9.34
C SER A 63 -10.88 13.78 -8.92
N MET A 64 -11.25 12.72 -9.65
CA MET A 64 -10.71 11.38 -9.42
C MET A 64 -9.23 11.31 -9.81
N TYR A 65 -8.83 11.92 -10.91
CA TYR A 65 -7.43 12.01 -11.31
C TYR A 65 -6.59 12.71 -10.24
N ASP A 66 -7.03 13.86 -9.75
CA ASP A 66 -6.35 14.63 -8.68
C ASP A 66 -6.25 13.86 -7.37
N LEU A 67 -7.31 13.12 -7.00
CA LEU A 67 -7.30 12.22 -5.85
C LEU A 67 -6.20 11.17 -5.98
N LEU A 68 -6.14 10.49 -7.13
CA LEU A 68 -5.15 9.43 -7.38
C LEU A 68 -3.73 10.01 -7.50
N GLN A 69 -3.56 11.22 -8.04
CA GLN A 69 -2.28 11.95 -8.01
C GLN A 69 -1.80 12.16 -6.56
N ASN A 70 -2.66 12.64 -5.67
CA ASN A 70 -2.33 12.82 -4.26
C ASN A 70 -2.00 11.49 -3.58
N PHE A 71 -2.74 10.43 -3.89
CA PHE A 71 -2.45 9.09 -3.39
C PHE A 71 -1.02 8.64 -3.77
N TYR A 72 -0.63 8.69 -5.04
CA TYR A 72 0.72 8.28 -5.46
C TYR A 72 1.82 9.21 -4.93
N LYS A 73 1.53 10.51 -4.84
CA LYS A 73 2.45 11.51 -4.30
C LYS A 73 2.82 11.24 -2.83
N TYR A 74 1.85 10.95 -1.99
CA TYR A 74 2.05 10.76 -0.55
C TYR A 74 2.05 9.30 -0.09
N GLY A 75 1.60 8.36 -0.92
CA GLY A 75 1.41 6.95 -0.57
C GLY A 75 0.15 6.68 0.27
N PHE A 76 -0.63 7.70 0.58
CA PHE A 76 -1.96 7.60 1.19
C PHE A 76 -2.76 8.88 0.96
N VAL A 77 -4.08 8.76 1.08
CA VAL A 77 -5.02 9.89 1.05
C VAL A 77 -6.27 9.52 1.86
N VAL A 78 -6.89 10.50 2.50
CA VAL A 78 -8.16 10.33 3.22
C VAL A 78 -9.27 11.07 2.48
N ILE A 79 -10.30 10.35 2.06
CA ILE A 79 -11.48 10.90 1.43
C ILE A 79 -12.51 11.16 2.52
N LYS A 80 -12.99 12.38 2.61
CA LYS A 80 -13.97 12.83 3.58
C LYS A 80 -15.39 12.82 2.99
N ASN A 81 -16.39 12.70 3.85
CA ASN A 81 -17.80 12.83 3.50
C ASN A 81 -18.32 11.74 2.54
N THR A 82 -17.77 10.54 2.59
CA THR A 82 -18.34 9.40 1.88
C THR A 82 -19.59 8.89 2.62
N PRO A 83 -20.54 8.23 1.94
CA PRO A 83 -21.59 7.48 2.63
C PRO A 83 -20.99 6.48 3.61
N ALA A 84 -21.43 6.49 4.88
CA ALA A 84 -20.91 5.62 5.93
C ALA A 84 -21.70 4.29 5.95
N ASP A 85 -21.72 3.57 4.81
CA ASP A 85 -22.39 2.28 4.65
C ASP A 85 -21.43 1.19 4.10
N GLU A 86 -21.76 -0.07 4.33
CA GLU A 86 -20.90 -1.21 3.98
C GLU A 86 -20.82 -1.45 2.45
N ASP A 87 -21.81 -1.00 1.68
CA ASP A 87 -21.84 -1.22 0.23
C ASP A 87 -20.97 -0.20 -0.53
N PHE A 88 -20.74 0.97 0.08
CA PHE A 88 -19.98 2.06 -0.54
C PHE A 88 -18.55 1.68 -0.87
N LEU A 89 -17.86 0.95 0.02
CA LEU A 89 -16.45 0.61 -0.14
C LEU A 89 -16.17 -0.11 -1.46
N VAL A 90 -16.95 -1.15 -1.77
CA VAL A 90 -16.75 -1.96 -3.00
C VAL A 90 -17.07 -1.13 -4.25
N LYS A 91 -18.13 -0.34 -4.20
CA LYS A 91 -18.50 0.58 -5.28
C LYS A 91 -17.38 1.57 -5.58
N PHE A 92 -16.83 2.20 -4.54
CA PHE A 92 -15.71 3.12 -4.69
C PHE A 92 -14.45 2.41 -5.19
N ALA A 93 -14.08 1.28 -4.60
CA ALA A 93 -12.90 0.52 -4.99
C ALA A 93 -12.92 0.10 -6.47
N ASN A 94 -14.09 -0.34 -6.97
CA ASN A 94 -14.27 -0.69 -8.37
C ASN A 94 -14.23 0.53 -9.32
N SER A 95 -14.43 1.75 -8.82
CA SER A 95 -14.28 2.95 -9.65
C SER A 95 -12.82 3.36 -9.87
N ILE A 96 -11.91 2.94 -8.99
CA ILE A 96 -10.49 3.23 -9.13
C ILE A 96 -9.69 2.05 -9.70
N GLY A 97 -10.18 0.81 -9.53
CA GLY A 97 -9.51 -0.40 -10.02
C GLY A 97 -10.33 -1.64 -9.70
N THR A 98 -9.77 -2.82 -9.97
CA THR A 98 -10.44 -4.09 -9.70
C THR A 98 -10.20 -4.53 -8.26
N VAL A 99 -11.27 -4.79 -7.51
CA VAL A 99 -11.18 -5.31 -6.14
C VAL A 99 -10.61 -6.73 -6.17
N ARG A 100 -9.58 -6.95 -5.36
CA ARG A 100 -8.87 -8.21 -5.23
C ARG A 100 -9.42 -9.03 -4.08
N PRO A 101 -10.06 -10.17 -4.32
CA PRO A 101 -10.48 -11.08 -3.25
C PRO A 101 -9.28 -11.75 -2.58
N THR A 102 -9.41 -12.01 -1.30
CA THR A 102 -8.43 -12.72 -0.47
C THR A 102 -9.07 -13.89 0.25
N ASN A 103 -8.31 -14.63 1.10
CA ASN A 103 -8.89 -15.63 2.01
C ASN A 103 -9.80 -15.02 3.09
N PHE A 104 -9.82 -13.69 3.23
CA PHE A 104 -10.75 -12.96 4.10
C PHE A 104 -12.02 -12.49 3.36
N GLY A 105 -12.16 -12.83 2.07
CA GLY A 105 -13.25 -12.39 1.21
C GLY A 105 -12.86 -11.23 0.29
N THR A 106 -13.85 -10.64 -0.35
CA THR A 106 -13.72 -9.42 -1.16
C THR A 106 -13.49 -8.20 -0.26
N THR A 107 -14.18 -8.17 0.88
CA THR A 107 -14.01 -7.20 1.96
C THR A 107 -13.65 -7.92 3.26
N PHE A 108 -13.09 -7.20 4.21
CA PHE A 108 -12.86 -7.66 5.58
C PHE A 108 -13.28 -6.57 6.57
N ASN A 109 -13.71 -7.01 7.76
CA ASN A 109 -14.14 -6.11 8.82
C ASN A 109 -13.01 -5.92 9.86
N VAL A 110 -12.88 -4.71 10.36
CA VAL A 110 -11.96 -4.34 11.45
C VAL A 110 -12.81 -3.80 12.59
N ARG A 111 -13.35 -4.73 13.38
CA ARG A 111 -14.15 -4.48 14.57
C ARG A 111 -13.81 -5.49 15.66
N SER A 112 -14.10 -5.16 16.91
CA SER A 112 -13.87 -6.12 18.00
C SER A 112 -14.89 -7.26 17.94
N GLU A 113 -14.38 -8.50 18.05
CA GLU A 113 -15.18 -9.74 18.03
C GLU A 113 -14.81 -10.61 19.23
N LYS A 114 -15.77 -11.44 19.71
CA LYS A 114 -15.55 -12.29 20.90
C LYS A 114 -14.56 -13.41 20.64
N ASN A 115 -14.57 -14.02 19.44
CA ASN A 115 -13.69 -15.12 19.05
C ASN A 115 -12.78 -14.65 17.92
N TYR A 116 -11.63 -14.07 18.25
CA TYR A 116 -10.70 -13.50 17.28
C TYR A 116 -9.42 -14.35 17.13
N ASN A 117 -8.90 -14.38 15.93
CA ASN A 117 -7.62 -15.00 15.57
C ASN A 117 -6.60 -13.97 15.04
N ASP A 118 -6.99 -12.69 14.93
CA ASP A 118 -6.12 -11.59 14.52
C ASP A 118 -6.32 -10.35 15.39
N LEU A 119 -5.26 -9.52 15.54
CA LEU A 119 -5.30 -8.26 16.31
C LEU A 119 -6.27 -7.23 15.70
N ALA A 120 -6.60 -7.33 14.44
CA ALA A 120 -7.59 -6.47 13.77
C ALA A 120 -8.96 -6.55 14.48
N TYR A 121 -9.29 -7.72 15.05
CA TYR A 121 -10.54 -7.98 15.78
C TYR A 121 -10.45 -7.70 17.29
N THR A 122 -9.45 -6.98 17.74
CA THR A 122 -9.26 -6.59 19.13
C THR A 122 -9.31 -5.08 19.32
N ASN A 123 -9.30 -4.63 20.57
CA ASN A 123 -9.15 -3.20 20.92
C ASN A 123 -7.70 -2.82 21.26
N GLN A 124 -6.75 -3.73 21.08
CA GLN A 124 -5.35 -3.51 21.43
C GLN A 124 -4.63 -2.61 20.44
N TYR A 125 -3.47 -2.10 20.86
CA TYR A 125 -2.54 -1.41 19.99
C TYR A 125 -2.04 -2.32 18.86
N ILE A 126 -2.06 -1.81 17.63
CA ILE A 126 -1.47 -2.47 16.46
C ILE A 126 -0.29 -1.62 16.01
N ALA A 127 0.92 -2.18 16.13
CA ALA A 127 2.13 -1.54 15.68
C ALA A 127 2.14 -1.33 14.16
N ALA A 128 2.93 -0.36 13.69
CA ALA A 128 3.10 -0.09 12.27
C ALA A 128 3.53 -1.36 11.50
N HIS A 129 2.75 -1.73 10.48
CA HIS A 129 2.94 -2.92 9.66
C HIS A 129 2.47 -2.71 8.22
N THR A 130 2.84 -3.61 7.34
CA THR A 130 2.25 -3.78 6.00
C THR A 130 1.43 -5.06 5.97
N ASP A 131 0.36 -5.06 5.19
CA ASP A 131 -0.55 -6.18 5.12
C ASP A 131 -0.07 -7.31 4.21
N ASN A 132 -0.35 -8.53 4.65
CA ASN A 132 -0.28 -9.76 3.87
C ASN A 132 1.04 -9.98 3.10
N PRO A 133 2.24 -9.77 3.70
CA PRO A 133 3.52 -9.96 3.02
C PRO A 133 3.78 -11.40 2.58
N TYR A 134 3.00 -12.35 3.08
CA TYR A 134 3.02 -13.78 2.74
C TYR A 134 2.33 -14.12 1.40
N ARG A 135 1.63 -13.16 0.77
CA ARG A 135 0.94 -13.40 -0.52
C ARG A 135 1.85 -13.17 -1.73
N LYS A 136 1.54 -13.86 -2.84
CA LYS A 136 2.17 -13.74 -4.16
C LYS A 136 1.09 -13.49 -5.25
N PRO A 137 1.01 -12.25 -5.77
CA PRO A 137 1.64 -11.00 -5.33
C PRO A 137 1.10 -10.50 -4.00
N ILE A 138 1.86 -9.62 -3.32
CA ILE A 138 1.38 -8.91 -2.12
C ILE A 138 0.27 -7.94 -2.56
N PRO A 139 -0.84 -7.78 -1.80
CA PRO A 139 -1.84 -6.76 -2.08
C PRO A 139 -1.22 -5.37 -2.10
N CYS A 140 -1.52 -4.59 -3.15
CA CYS A 140 -0.81 -3.35 -3.40
C CYS A 140 -1.42 -2.16 -2.68
N ILE A 141 -2.72 -1.93 -2.90
CA ILE A 141 -3.45 -0.78 -2.39
C ILE A 141 -4.51 -1.28 -1.43
N GLN A 142 -4.51 -0.74 -0.22
CA GLN A 142 -5.52 -1.02 0.80
C GLN A 142 -6.46 0.16 0.93
N LEU A 143 -7.73 -0.13 1.00
CA LEU A 143 -8.78 0.81 1.35
C LEU A 143 -9.31 0.46 2.74
N LEU A 144 -9.46 1.45 3.61
CA LEU A 144 -10.11 1.32 4.92
C LEU A 144 -11.17 2.39 5.08
N HIS A 145 -12.42 1.97 5.11
CA HIS A 145 -13.62 2.81 5.22
C HIS A 145 -14.15 2.77 6.63
N CYS A 146 -14.37 3.93 7.23
CA CYS A 146 -14.92 4.06 8.57
C CYS A 146 -16.45 4.13 8.50
N ILE A 147 -17.11 3.07 8.97
CA ILE A 147 -18.57 3.01 9.05
C ILE A 147 -19.03 3.74 10.32
N TYR A 148 -18.44 3.40 11.48
CA TYR A 148 -18.61 4.14 12.73
C TYR A 148 -17.36 4.05 13.61
N ASN A 149 -17.14 5.06 14.44
CA ASN A 149 -15.99 5.15 15.33
C ASN A 149 -16.29 6.04 16.55
N GLU A 150 -17.07 5.52 17.48
CA GLU A 150 -17.55 6.24 18.67
C GLU A 150 -16.60 6.09 19.86
N VAL A 151 -15.62 5.19 19.77
CA VAL A 151 -14.73 4.83 20.87
C VAL A 151 -13.77 5.96 21.24
N LYS A 152 -13.35 6.00 22.50
CA LYS A 152 -12.23 6.84 22.95
C LYS A 152 -10.90 6.15 22.62
N GLY A 153 -10.03 6.81 21.85
CA GLY A 153 -8.82 6.23 21.28
C GLY A 153 -9.04 5.71 19.86
N GLY A 154 -8.39 4.63 19.47
CA GLY A 154 -8.55 4.01 18.14
C GLY A 154 -8.06 4.88 16.99
N PHE A 155 -7.10 5.79 17.25
CA PHE A 155 -6.48 6.60 16.19
C PHE A 155 -5.77 5.70 15.18
N SER A 156 -5.98 5.97 13.92
CA SER A 156 -5.17 5.39 12.85
C SER A 156 -3.77 5.98 12.90
N THR A 157 -2.77 5.14 12.71
CA THR A 157 -1.37 5.56 12.63
C THR A 157 -0.83 5.22 11.25
N VAL A 158 -0.07 6.12 10.64
CA VAL A 158 0.57 5.90 9.35
C VAL A 158 2.03 6.36 9.37
N VAL A 159 2.86 5.64 8.60
CA VAL A 159 4.31 5.89 8.51
C VAL A 159 4.73 5.71 7.06
N ASP A 160 5.48 6.68 6.52
CA ASP A 160 6.13 6.52 5.22
C ASP A 160 7.35 5.59 5.35
N GLY A 161 7.19 4.34 4.97
CA GLY A 161 8.25 3.34 5.01
C GLY A 161 9.45 3.71 4.13
N PHE A 162 9.22 4.45 3.04
CA PHE A 162 10.30 4.96 2.19
C PHE A 162 11.13 6.01 2.92
N ALA A 163 10.50 6.88 3.71
CA ALA A 163 11.22 7.85 4.54
C ALA A 163 12.09 7.18 5.59
N VAL A 164 11.59 6.11 6.23
CA VAL A 164 12.37 5.33 7.20
C VAL A 164 13.53 4.61 6.50
N ALA A 165 13.30 4.00 5.34
CA ALA A 165 14.33 3.34 4.54
C ALA A 165 15.44 4.32 4.11
N GLU A 166 15.07 5.50 3.62
CA GLU A 166 16.03 6.53 3.22
C GLU A 166 16.81 7.12 4.40
N TYR A 167 16.18 7.22 5.58
CA TYR A 167 16.89 7.58 6.81
C TYR A 167 17.95 6.53 7.17
N LEU A 168 17.63 5.24 7.09
CA LEU A 168 18.60 4.16 7.31
C LEU A 168 19.74 4.20 6.27
N ARG A 169 19.41 4.39 5.00
CA ARG A 169 20.39 4.50 3.91
C ARG A 169 21.43 5.58 4.21
N LYS A 170 20.96 6.74 4.69
CA LYS A 170 21.83 7.90 4.98
C LYS A 170 22.60 7.77 6.29
N LYS A 171 21.98 7.26 7.35
CA LYS A 171 22.51 7.32 8.72
C LYS A 171 23.00 5.99 9.29
N HIS A 172 22.50 4.85 8.76
CA HIS A 172 22.79 3.50 9.29
C HIS A 172 23.01 2.51 8.13
N LYS A 173 24.03 2.77 7.32
CA LYS A 173 24.32 2.05 6.06
C LYS A 173 24.41 0.53 6.23
N ILE A 174 25.00 0.05 7.34
CA ILE A 174 25.11 -1.39 7.62
C ILE A 174 23.70 -1.99 7.82
N PHE A 175 22.84 -1.34 8.59
CA PHE A 175 21.46 -1.80 8.81
C PHE A 175 20.65 -1.77 7.50
N PHE A 176 20.79 -0.70 6.72
CA PHE A 176 20.16 -0.63 5.42
C PHE A 176 20.58 -1.78 4.51
N LYS A 177 21.90 -2.06 4.41
CA LYS A 177 22.42 -3.19 3.62
C LYS A 177 21.85 -4.53 4.08
N LEU A 178 21.77 -4.80 5.38
CA LEU A 178 21.19 -6.04 5.90
C LEU A 178 19.71 -6.18 5.55
N LEU A 179 18.93 -5.12 5.72
CA LEU A 179 17.49 -5.12 5.44
C LEU A 179 17.14 -5.16 3.93
N THR A 180 18.10 -4.83 3.05
CA THR A 180 17.93 -4.90 1.59
C THR A 180 18.56 -6.15 0.96
N SER A 181 19.28 -6.97 1.71
CA SER A 181 19.96 -8.16 1.16
C SER A 181 19.51 -9.47 1.79
N VAL A 182 18.97 -9.44 3.02
CA VAL A 182 18.52 -10.65 3.71
C VAL A 182 17.07 -10.91 3.40
N LYS A 183 16.79 -12.03 2.73
CA LYS A 183 15.44 -12.52 2.51
C LYS A 183 14.91 -13.21 3.76
N ILE A 184 13.71 -12.85 4.16
CA ILE A 184 12.98 -13.47 5.25
C ILE A 184 11.72 -14.13 4.71
N ARG A 185 11.27 -15.17 5.40
CA ARG A 185 10.04 -15.89 5.09
C ARG A 185 8.89 -15.25 5.83
N PHE A 186 7.82 -14.94 5.13
CA PHE A 186 6.54 -14.56 5.69
C PHE A 186 5.55 -15.71 5.49
N THR A 187 4.84 -16.09 6.55
CA THR A 187 3.91 -17.21 6.49
C THR A 187 2.61 -16.87 7.23
N TYR A 188 1.50 -17.27 6.64
CA TYR A 188 0.18 -17.27 7.25
C TYR A 188 -0.35 -18.70 7.24
N VAL A 189 -0.81 -19.16 8.39
CA VAL A 189 -1.40 -20.50 8.57
C VAL A 189 -2.73 -20.35 9.26
N SER A 190 -3.77 -20.92 8.65
CA SER A 190 -5.08 -21.13 9.27
C SER A 190 -5.52 -22.57 9.04
N LYS A 191 -6.73 -22.94 9.47
CA LYS A 191 -7.26 -24.30 9.33
C LYS A 191 -7.17 -24.80 7.88
N ASP A 192 -7.55 -23.94 6.91
CA ASP A 192 -7.74 -24.33 5.51
C ASP A 192 -6.81 -23.57 4.54
N THR A 193 -5.84 -22.78 5.08
CA THR A 193 -5.01 -21.92 4.25
C THR A 193 -3.58 -21.88 4.78
N ILE A 194 -2.62 -22.19 3.90
CA ILE A 194 -1.18 -21.99 4.15
C ILE A 194 -0.65 -21.12 3.01
N LEU A 195 -0.18 -19.94 3.34
CA LEU A 195 0.40 -18.97 2.38
C LEU A 195 1.81 -18.61 2.83
N GLU A 196 2.75 -18.57 1.89
CA GLU A 196 4.09 -18.12 2.18
C GLU A 196 4.72 -17.34 1.03
N ASN A 197 5.57 -16.41 1.40
CA ASN A 197 6.35 -15.61 0.48
C ASN A 197 7.71 -15.26 1.10
N TRP A 198 8.69 -15.01 0.25
CA TRP A 198 10.03 -14.63 0.66
C TRP A 198 10.37 -13.25 0.10
N GLY A 199 11.07 -12.46 0.89
CA GLY A 199 11.56 -11.17 0.41
C GLY A 199 12.34 -10.41 1.47
N GLU A 200 13.00 -9.38 1.05
CA GLU A 200 13.73 -8.46 1.90
C GLU A 200 12.74 -7.55 2.66
N THR A 201 13.14 -7.06 3.84
CA THR A 201 12.38 -6.02 4.56
C THR A 201 12.24 -4.75 3.71
N ILE A 202 13.31 -4.37 3.00
CA ILE A 202 13.33 -3.23 2.07
C ILE A 202 13.75 -3.77 0.70
N GLU A 203 12.84 -3.81 -0.25
CA GLU A 203 13.11 -4.19 -1.63
C GLU A 203 13.49 -2.97 -2.46
N LEU A 204 14.52 -3.10 -3.28
CA LEU A 204 14.99 -2.03 -4.15
C LEU A 204 14.65 -2.30 -5.62
N ASN A 205 14.44 -1.23 -6.38
CA ASN A 205 14.44 -1.25 -7.83
C ASN A 205 15.87 -1.43 -8.37
N LYS A 206 16.00 -1.77 -9.65
CA LYS A 206 17.31 -1.89 -10.33
C LYS A 206 18.15 -0.61 -10.26
N ASN A 207 17.52 0.56 -10.22
CA ASN A 207 18.18 1.86 -10.07
C ASN A 207 18.53 2.20 -8.61
N GLY A 208 18.28 1.30 -7.66
CA GLY A 208 18.56 1.48 -6.24
C GLY A 208 17.52 2.25 -5.45
N SER A 209 16.47 2.80 -6.06
CA SER A 209 15.36 3.41 -5.31
C SER A 209 14.56 2.37 -4.54
N VAL A 210 13.91 2.77 -3.45
CA VAL A 210 13.06 1.86 -2.68
C VAL A 210 11.83 1.50 -3.50
N LYS A 211 11.59 0.20 -3.68
CA LYS A 211 10.44 -0.35 -4.40
C LYS A 211 9.28 -0.63 -3.46
N ARG A 212 9.58 -1.29 -2.34
CA ARG A 212 8.60 -1.60 -1.30
C ARG A 212 9.25 -1.88 0.05
N VAL A 213 8.43 -1.80 1.09
CA VAL A 213 8.77 -2.20 2.45
C VAL A 213 7.84 -3.33 2.87
N ARG A 214 8.39 -4.34 3.56
CA ARG A 214 7.64 -5.42 4.19
C ARG A 214 7.91 -5.41 5.68
N LEU A 215 6.89 -5.23 6.47
CA LEU A 215 6.99 -5.30 7.92
C LEU A 215 5.73 -5.90 8.51
N SER A 216 5.83 -7.13 8.97
CA SER A 216 4.77 -7.82 9.71
C SER A 216 5.39 -8.70 10.79
N PRO A 217 5.78 -8.12 11.95
CA PRO A 217 6.59 -8.81 12.95
C PRO A 217 5.99 -10.10 13.53
N ARG A 218 4.70 -10.30 13.33
CA ARG A 218 3.99 -11.52 13.77
C ARG A 218 4.05 -12.65 12.75
N LEU A 219 4.39 -12.36 11.51
CA LEU A 219 4.28 -13.27 10.36
C LEU A 219 5.63 -13.52 9.68
N ASP A 220 6.69 -12.87 10.13
CA ASP A 220 8.04 -13.08 9.64
C ASP A 220 8.77 -14.16 10.44
N TYR A 221 9.59 -14.96 9.75
CA TYR A 221 10.37 -16.02 10.33
C TYR A 221 11.87 -15.69 10.31
N VAL A 222 12.61 -16.34 11.20
CA VAL A 222 14.05 -16.18 11.33
C VAL A 222 14.75 -16.58 10.03
N PRO A 223 15.58 -15.72 9.42
CA PRO A 223 16.36 -16.12 8.26
C PRO A 223 17.47 -17.09 8.65
N VAL A 224 17.83 -17.99 7.73
CA VAL A 224 18.95 -18.92 7.93
C VAL A 224 20.25 -18.19 7.67
N LEU A 225 20.90 -17.74 8.73
CA LEU A 225 22.16 -16.98 8.72
C LEU A 225 23.16 -17.55 9.75
N LYS A 226 24.44 -17.28 9.54
CA LYS A 226 25.46 -17.53 10.58
C LYS A 226 25.15 -16.66 11.82
N LYS A 227 25.50 -17.15 13.01
CA LYS A 227 25.15 -16.53 14.31
C LYS A 227 25.43 -15.01 14.36
N ASP A 228 26.60 -14.57 13.91
CA ASP A 228 26.96 -13.15 13.97
C ASP A 228 26.16 -12.30 12.98
N GLN A 229 25.90 -12.81 11.79
CA GLN A 229 25.04 -12.15 10.80
C GLN A 229 23.59 -12.08 11.30
N LEU A 230 23.11 -13.15 11.94
CA LEU A 230 21.78 -13.21 12.54
C LEU A 230 21.62 -12.14 13.62
N ASN A 231 22.60 -12.02 14.53
CA ASN A 231 22.59 -10.99 15.58
C ASN A 231 22.56 -9.57 14.99
N GLN A 232 23.35 -9.32 13.96
CA GLN A 232 23.36 -8.01 13.28
C GLN A 232 22.05 -7.74 12.56
N PHE A 233 21.49 -8.74 11.90
CA PHE A 233 20.18 -8.62 11.24
C PHE A 233 19.08 -8.28 12.26
N TYR A 234 19.03 -8.97 13.41
CA TYR A 234 18.03 -8.65 14.43
C TYR A 234 18.21 -7.26 15.04
N LYS A 235 19.44 -6.77 15.21
CA LYS A 235 19.70 -5.38 15.61
C LYS A 235 19.13 -4.40 14.57
N ALA A 236 19.40 -4.66 13.28
CA ALA A 236 18.88 -3.83 12.19
C ALA A 236 17.33 -3.85 12.12
N ARG A 237 16.74 -5.05 12.22
CA ARG A 237 15.29 -5.25 12.21
C ARG A 237 14.61 -4.55 13.39
N SER A 238 15.11 -4.74 14.59
CA SER A 238 14.58 -4.10 15.81
C SER A 238 14.68 -2.57 15.73
N PHE A 239 15.78 -2.07 15.21
CA PHE A 239 15.97 -0.63 15.01
C PHE A 239 14.98 -0.08 13.96
N PHE A 240 14.75 -0.79 12.86
CA PHE A 240 13.75 -0.41 11.85
C PHE A 240 12.33 -0.37 12.44
N ILE A 241 11.93 -1.41 13.19
CA ILE A 241 10.65 -1.44 13.90
C ILE A 241 10.52 -0.26 14.86
N LYS A 242 11.57 0.04 15.64
CA LYS A 242 11.59 1.18 16.56
C LYS A 242 11.39 2.51 15.83
N LEU A 243 12.03 2.70 14.68
CA LEU A 243 11.85 3.89 13.86
C LEU A 243 10.42 4.01 13.34
N CYS A 244 9.86 2.94 12.79
CA CYS A 244 8.48 2.90 12.28
C CYS A 244 7.44 3.21 13.36
N ASN A 245 7.71 2.88 14.63
CA ASN A 245 6.81 3.17 15.75
C ASN A 245 7.22 4.43 16.55
N SER A 246 8.10 5.26 16.00
CA SER A 246 8.59 6.45 16.70
C SER A 246 7.80 7.70 16.34
N LYS A 247 7.73 8.64 17.30
CA LYS A 247 7.18 10.00 17.09
C LYS A 247 7.88 10.80 15.98
N LYS A 248 9.06 10.35 15.53
CA LYS A 248 9.81 10.98 14.43
C LYS A 248 9.19 10.73 13.07
N PHE A 249 8.58 9.54 12.86
CA PHE A 249 8.09 9.12 11.56
C PHE A 249 6.58 8.90 11.49
N MET A 250 5.96 8.60 12.63
CA MET A 250 4.54 8.28 12.72
C MET A 250 3.69 9.53 12.82
N ILE A 251 2.62 9.59 12.06
CA ILE A 251 1.49 10.52 12.25
C ILE A 251 0.26 9.75 12.73
N GLN A 252 -0.61 10.45 13.44
CA GLN A 252 -1.84 9.88 14.02
C GLN A 252 -3.02 10.79 13.73
N PHE A 253 -4.14 10.19 13.37
CA PHE A 253 -5.41 10.90 13.18
C PHE A 253 -6.58 9.94 13.40
N LYS A 254 -7.74 10.48 13.74
CA LYS A 254 -8.96 9.69 13.87
C LYS A 254 -9.67 9.65 12.52
N LEU A 255 -10.11 8.45 12.12
CA LEU A 255 -11.06 8.30 11.03
C LEU A 255 -12.46 8.45 11.62
N GLU A 256 -13.22 9.40 11.11
CA GLU A 256 -14.60 9.64 11.49
C GLU A 256 -15.54 8.86 10.56
N PRO A 257 -16.80 8.60 10.94
CA PRO A 257 -17.77 7.98 10.04
C PRO A 257 -17.83 8.69 8.68
N GLY A 258 -17.78 7.93 7.59
CA GLY A 258 -17.68 8.47 6.24
C GLY A 258 -16.28 8.90 5.80
N ASP A 259 -15.24 8.57 6.55
CA ASP A 259 -13.85 8.70 6.10
C ASP A 259 -13.39 7.42 5.42
N LEU A 260 -12.83 7.52 4.22
CA LEU A 260 -12.22 6.42 3.49
C LEU A 260 -10.72 6.71 3.29
N MET A 261 -9.86 5.92 3.90
CA MET A 261 -8.41 6.00 3.72
C MET A 261 -7.95 5.02 2.65
N ILE A 262 -7.21 5.51 1.67
CA ILE A 262 -6.51 4.71 0.65
C ILE A 262 -5.03 4.73 0.99
N MET A 263 -4.37 3.56 0.99
CA MET A 263 -2.95 3.42 1.34
C MET A 263 -2.22 2.53 0.34
N ASP A 264 -1.03 2.95 -0.07
CA ASP A 264 -0.07 2.11 -0.78
C ASP A 264 0.61 1.16 0.21
N ASN A 265 0.19 -0.07 0.24
CA ASN A 265 0.70 -1.12 1.12
C ASN A 265 2.15 -1.52 0.80
N TYR A 266 2.70 -1.08 -0.32
CA TYR A 266 4.12 -1.24 -0.64
C TYR A 266 4.99 -0.17 0.01
N ARG A 267 4.40 0.96 0.41
CA ARG A 267 5.09 2.13 0.93
C ARG A 267 4.67 2.49 2.34
N THR A 268 3.37 2.56 2.60
CA THR A 268 2.80 3.09 3.84
C THR A 268 2.57 1.98 4.84
N LEU A 269 3.26 2.06 5.99
CA LEU A 269 2.93 1.21 7.13
C LEU A 269 1.80 1.86 7.90
N HIS A 270 0.90 1.03 8.37
CA HIS A 270 -0.25 1.49 9.14
C HIS A 270 -0.41 0.71 10.45
N GLY A 271 -1.19 1.27 11.34
CA GLY A 271 -1.48 0.68 12.64
C GLY A 271 -2.61 1.41 13.33
N ARG A 272 -2.76 1.15 14.62
CA ARG A 272 -3.86 1.72 15.41
C ARG A 272 -3.46 1.83 16.86
N THR A 273 -3.81 2.94 17.50
CA THR A 273 -3.74 3.02 18.97
C THR A 273 -4.81 2.13 19.60
N SER A 274 -4.58 1.70 20.83
CA SER A 274 -5.62 1.01 21.61
C SER A 274 -6.84 1.92 21.82
N TYR A 275 -7.99 1.31 22.09
CA TYR A 275 -9.22 2.04 22.39
C TYR A 275 -10.04 1.36 23.48
N ASN A 276 -10.92 2.15 24.12
CA ASN A 276 -11.80 1.66 25.15
C ASN A 276 -13.14 1.23 24.53
N MET A 277 -13.54 -0.02 24.80
CA MET A 277 -14.80 -0.60 24.32
C MET A 277 -15.99 -0.35 25.24
N SER A 278 -15.78 0.27 26.42
CA SER A 278 -16.88 0.58 27.35
C SER A 278 -17.77 1.73 26.86
N ILE A 279 -17.33 2.46 25.84
CA ILE A 279 -18.03 3.63 25.28
C ILE A 279 -18.06 3.49 23.75
N GLY A 280 -19.22 3.19 23.19
CA GLY A 280 -19.45 3.11 21.75
C GLY A 280 -18.76 1.96 21.04
N GLU A 281 -18.96 1.89 19.75
CA GLU A 281 -18.44 0.86 18.87
C GLU A 281 -17.50 1.43 17.80
N ARG A 282 -16.70 0.55 17.22
CA ARG A 282 -15.80 0.90 16.11
C ARG A 282 -15.86 -0.17 15.03
N HIS A 283 -16.21 0.25 13.82
CA HIS A 283 -16.24 -0.61 12.65
C HIS A 283 -15.60 0.08 11.45
N LEU A 284 -14.51 -0.48 10.96
CA LEU A 284 -13.95 -0.17 9.67
C LEU A 284 -14.11 -1.39 8.76
N GLN A 285 -14.37 -1.14 7.49
CA GLN A 285 -14.37 -2.15 6.45
C GLN A 285 -13.19 -1.92 5.52
N GLY A 286 -12.52 -2.98 5.08
CA GLY A 286 -11.39 -2.88 4.19
C GLY A 286 -11.49 -3.77 2.95
N CYS A 287 -10.77 -3.39 1.91
CA CYS A 287 -10.54 -4.21 0.71
C CYS A 287 -9.18 -3.88 0.10
N TYR A 288 -8.80 -4.63 -0.93
CA TYR A 288 -7.56 -4.41 -1.67
C TYR A 288 -7.82 -4.21 -3.17
N VAL A 289 -6.96 -3.40 -3.81
CA VAL A 289 -6.93 -3.16 -5.25
C VAL A 289 -5.49 -3.26 -5.73
N ASP A 290 -5.27 -3.72 -6.95
CA ASP A 290 -3.91 -3.84 -7.50
C ASP A 290 -3.49 -2.57 -8.25
N HIS A 291 -2.18 -2.24 -8.22
CA HIS A 291 -1.63 -1.01 -8.79
C HIS A 291 -1.90 -0.86 -10.29
N ASP A 292 -1.75 -1.95 -11.05
CA ASP A 292 -1.90 -1.93 -12.51
C ASP A 292 -3.29 -1.48 -12.95
N SER A 293 -4.34 -1.87 -12.23
CA SER A 293 -5.71 -1.44 -12.52
C SER A 293 -5.93 0.05 -12.22
N VAL A 294 -5.38 0.56 -11.11
CA VAL A 294 -5.45 1.99 -10.76
C VAL A 294 -4.61 2.84 -11.72
N GLU A 295 -3.41 2.38 -12.08
CA GLU A 295 -2.56 3.06 -13.08
C GLU A 295 -3.22 3.09 -14.46
N SER A 296 -3.91 2.02 -14.86
CA SER A 296 -4.70 1.97 -16.09
C SER A 296 -5.82 3.00 -16.08
N ASN A 297 -6.55 3.12 -14.95
CA ASN A 297 -7.58 4.13 -14.78
C ASN A 297 -7.00 5.55 -14.88
N MET A 298 -5.90 5.84 -14.19
CA MET A 298 -5.23 7.15 -14.27
C MET A 298 -4.79 7.51 -15.71
N LYS A 299 -4.24 6.53 -16.45
CA LYS A 299 -3.87 6.74 -17.87
C LYS A 299 -5.09 7.08 -18.72
N ASN A 300 -6.23 6.42 -18.45
CA ASN A 300 -7.49 6.72 -19.12
C ASN A 300 -8.00 8.11 -18.80
N LEU A 301 -8.02 8.49 -17.52
CA LEU A 301 -8.44 9.82 -17.08
C LEU A 301 -7.54 10.90 -17.69
N LYS A 302 -6.21 10.70 -17.64
CA LYS A 302 -5.26 11.60 -18.28
C LYS A 302 -5.53 11.80 -19.76
N ARG A 303 -5.77 10.70 -20.50
CA ARG A 303 -6.09 10.77 -21.94
C ARG A 303 -7.40 11.50 -22.23
N ARG A 304 -8.43 11.29 -21.37
CA ARG A 304 -9.75 11.94 -21.55
C ARG A 304 -9.70 13.46 -21.31
N PHE A 305 -8.90 13.89 -20.35
CA PHE A 305 -8.89 15.28 -19.90
C PHE A 305 -7.67 16.06 -20.40
N ASN A 306 -6.77 15.44 -21.17
CA ASN A 306 -5.49 16.04 -21.66
C ASN A 306 -4.69 16.70 -20.54
N THR A 307 -4.66 16.09 -19.34
CA THR A 307 -3.99 16.60 -18.14
C THR A 307 -2.55 16.06 -18.01
#